data_3dbe86e9854bc1ca0d4b07dca7280f1e
#
_entry.id   3dbe86e9854bc1ca0d4b07dca7280f1e
#
_cell.length_a   1.000
_cell.length_b   1.000
_cell.length_c   1.000
_cell.angle_alpha   90.00
_cell.angle_beta   90.00
_cell.angle_gamma   90.00
#
_symmetry.space_group_name_H-M   'P 1'
#
loop_
_entity.id
_entity.type
_entity.pdbx_description
1 polymer ?
#
loop_
_entity_poly.entity_id
_entity_poly.type
_entity_poly.pdbx_seq_one_letter_code
_entity_poly.pdbx_strand_id
1 'polypeptide(L)'
;IEFIYDLDDDNFYIMEMHTRIQVEHPVTEMVTGVDLVKLQLKVAMGEALPFKQEDISINGHAIEFRINAENPYKDFMPSPGKITQYLAPGGFGVRIESACYTNYTIPPYYDSMVAKLIVHEPTRDEAIMTGIRSLSEYLVLGIDTTIPFHLRLLNNEIFRSGEFNTKFLEKYNIMDDDQ
;
A
#
# COMPACT_ATOMS: atom_id res chain seq x y z
N ILE A 1 -11.95 11.95 -3.49
CA ILE A 1 -12.63 11.85 -4.80
C ILE A 1 -11.73 11.04 -5.71
N GLU A 2 -12.28 10.03 -6.39
CA GLU A 2 -11.58 9.23 -7.39
C GLU A 2 -11.86 9.74 -8.79
N PHE A 3 -10.81 9.73 -9.61
CA PHE A 3 -10.85 10.17 -10.99
C PHE A 3 -10.25 9.12 -11.91
N ILE A 4 -10.75 9.02 -13.13
CA ILE A 4 -10.03 8.42 -14.26
C ILE A 4 -9.38 9.56 -15.04
N TYR A 5 -8.08 9.40 -15.32
CA TYR A 5 -7.35 10.30 -16.20
C TYR A 5 -7.19 9.67 -17.58
N ASP A 6 -7.67 10.39 -18.59
CA ASP A 6 -7.53 9.99 -19.99
C ASP A 6 -6.29 10.65 -20.59
N LEU A 7 -5.31 9.83 -20.93
CA LEU A 7 -4.04 10.29 -21.49
C LEU A 7 -4.16 10.83 -22.91
N ASP A 8 -5.18 10.39 -23.67
CA ASP A 8 -5.34 10.78 -25.07
C ASP A 8 -5.93 12.19 -25.16
N ASP A 9 -6.88 12.51 -24.31
CA ASP A 9 -7.58 13.79 -24.29
C ASP A 9 -7.07 14.78 -23.24
N ASP A 10 -6.10 14.38 -22.39
CA ASP A 10 -5.57 15.18 -21.26
C ASP A 10 -6.69 15.64 -20.30
N ASN A 11 -7.69 14.79 -20.09
CA ASN A 11 -8.85 15.06 -19.26
C ASN A 11 -8.98 14.07 -18.11
N PHE A 12 -9.64 14.51 -17.05
CA PHE A 12 -9.99 13.64 -15.92
C PHE A 12 -11.50 13.65 -15.68
N TYR A 13 -12.03 12.48 -15.35
CA TYR A 13 -13.44 12.23 -15.12
C TYR A 13 -13.65 11.75 -13.69
N ILE A 14 -14.63 12.33 -12.99
CA ILE A 14 -14.99 11.94 -11.63
C ILE A 14 -15.64 10.56 -11.68
N MET A 15 -15.13 9.63 -10.90
CA MET A 15 -15.75 8.32 -10.69
C MET A 15 -16.65 8.33 -9.46
N GLU A 16 -16.09 8.63 -8.29
CA GLU A 16 -16.86 8.65 -7.06
C GLU A 16 -16.21 9.55 -5.98
N MET A 17 -16.98 9.86 -4.95
CA MET A 17 -16.51 10.55 -3.76
C MET A 17 -16.68 9.66 -2.54
N HIS A 18 -15.58 9.37 -1.85
CA HIS A 18 -15.61 8.68 -0.57
C HIS A 18 -15.88 9.65 0.56
N THR A 19 -16.81 9.28 1.45
CA THR A 19 -17.14 10.06 2.66
C THR A 19 -16.43 9.53 3.91
N ARG A 20 -15.36 8.77 3.73
CA ARG A 20 -14.48 8.20 4.76
C ARG A 20 -13.03 8.28 4.34
N ILE A 21 -12.13 8.14 5.30
CA ILE A 21 -10.71 7.93 5.00
C ILE A 21 -10.51 6.57 4.31
N GLN A 22 -9.59 6.50 3.37
CA GLN A 22 -9.26 5.27 2.65
C GLN A 22 -8.08 4.53 3.28
N VAL A 23 -7.93 3.26 2.95
CA VAL A 23 -6.84 2.42 3.47
C VAL A 23 -5.48 3.02 3.09
N GLU A 24 -5.36 3.54 1.88
CA GLU A 24 -4.15 4.09 1.25
C GLU A 24 -3.81 5.54 1.65
N HIS A 25 -4.54 6.14 2.61
CA HIS A 25 -4.21 7.49 3.09
C HIS A 25 -2.74 7.69 3.54
N PRO A 26 -2.03 6.67 4.04
CA PRO A 26 -0.63 6.82 4.42
C PRO A 26 0.30 7.26 3.28
N VAL A 27 -0.01 6.93 2.02
CA VAL A 27 0.75 7.42 0.86
C VAL A 27 0.72 8.95 0.80
N THR A 28 -0.48 9.54 0.92
CA THR A 28 -0.64 11.00 0.96
C THR A 28 0.08 11.60 2.18
N GLU A 29 -0.03 10.98 3.34
CA GLU A 29 0.66 11.44 4.56
C GLU A 29 2.18 11.47 4.39
N MET A 30 2.75 10.41 3.79
CA MET A 30 4.20 10.32 3.59
C MET A 30 4.73 11.37 2.62
N VAL A 31 4.04 11.63 1.51
CA VAL A 31 4.52 12.59 0.50
C VAL A 31 4.21 14.04 0.84
N THR A 32 3.24 14.32 1.74
CA THR A 32 2.87 15.69 2.13
C THR A 32 3.37 16.09 3.52
N GLY A 33 3.71 15.10 4.37
CA GLY A 33 4.04 15.34 5.78
C GLY A 33 2.82 15.68 6.65
N VAL A 34 1.59 15.46 6.16
CA VAL A 34 0.34 15.83 6.84
C VAL A 34 -0.31 14.60 7.48
N ASP A 35 -0.53 14.63 8.78
CA ASP A 35 -1.27 13.61 9.53
C ASP A 35 -2.78 13.80 9.34
N LEU A 36 -3.36 13.06 8.38
CA LEU A 36 -4.77 13.20 7.98
C LEU A 36 -5.73 12.79 9.10
N VAL A 37 -5.44 11.72 9.82
CA VAL A 37 -6.31 11.22 10.91
C VAL A 37 -6.36 12.23 12.04
N LYS A 38 -5.22 12.77 12.44
CA LYS A 38 -5.14 13.81 13.47
C LYS A 38 -5.90 15.07 13.05
N LEU A 39 -5.78 15.48 11.79
CA LEU A 39 -6.51 16.64 11.28
C LEU A 39 -8.00 16.41 11.22
N GLN A 40 -8.47 15.23 10.83
CA GLN A 40 -9.89 14.89 10.89
C GLN A 40 -10.46 15.06 12.31
N LEU A 41 -9.72 14.59 13.33
CA LEU A 41 -10.12 14.75 14.72
C LEU A 41 -10.18 16.22 15.14
N LYS A 42 -9.19 17.03 14.75
CA LYS A 42 -9.16 18.47 15.04
C LYS A 42 -10.32 19.22 14.39
N VAL A 43 -10.56 18.95 13.10
CA VAL A 43 -11.71 19.56 12.39
C VAL A 43 -13.04 19.14 13.01
N ALA A 44 -13.18 17.88 13.44
CA ALA A 44 -14.37 17.42 14.16
C ALA A 44 -14.56 18.13 15.52
N MET A 45 -13.48 18.58 16.16
CA MET A 45 -13.52 19.42 17.36
C MET A 45 -13.79 20.91 17.08
N GLY A 46 -13.95 21.31 15.82
CA GLY A 46 -14.20 22.68 15.40
C GLY A 46 -12.95 23.53 15.17
N GLU A 47 -11.75 22.91 15.17
CA GLU A 47 -10.51 23.62 14.84
C GLU A 47 -10.42 23.88 13.33
N ALA A 48 -9.85 25.02 12.95
CA ALA A 48 -9.50 25.31 11.56
C ALA A 48 -8.25 24.50 11.14
N LEU A 49 -8.10 24.26 9.84
CA LEU A 49 -6.86 23.69 9.32
C LEU A 49 -5.68 24.65 9.59
N PRO A 50 -4.52 24.14 10.03
CA PRO A 50 -3.36 24.97 10.40
C PRO A 50 -2.55 25.47 9.18
N PHE A 51 -2.96 25.17 7.97
CA PHE A 51 -2.29 25.51 6.71
C PHE A 51 -3.31 25.76 5.60
N LYS A 52 -2.87 26.36 4.50
CA LYS A 52 -3.62 26.57 3.27
C LYS A 52 -3.19 25.56 2.20
N GLN A 53 -3.89 25.53 1.07
CA GLN A 53 -3.54 24.65 -0.04
C GLN A 53 -2.13 24.91 -0.60
N GLU A 54 -1.72 26.17 -0.66
CA GLU A 54 -0.39 26.56 -1.14
C GLU A 54 0.78 26.10 -0.24
N ASP A 55 0.50 25.74 1.01
CA ASP A 55 1.50 25.22 1.95
C ASP A 55 1.77 23.73 1.75
N ILE A 56 0.94 23.03 0.96
CA ILE A 56 1.06 21.62 0.71
C ILE A 56 1.92 21.37 -0.53
N SER A 57 2.98 20.61 -0.36
CA SER A 57 3.86 20.17 -1.44
C SER A 57 4.03 18.65 -1.42
N ILE A 58 4.18 18.06 -2.60
CA ILE A 58 4.50 16.64 -2.74
C ILE A 58 6.02 16.51 -2.71
N ASN A 59 6.53 15.69 -1.78
CA ASN A 59 7.95 15.41 -1.62
C ASN A 59 8.22 13.92 -1.76
N GLY A 60 9.09 13.55 -2.71
CA GLY A 60 9.47 12.18 -2.95
C GLY A 60 8.36 11.32 -3.56
N HIS A 61 8.48 10.02 -3.34
CA HIS A 61 7.59 9.00 -3.85
C HIS A 61 7.29 7.95 -2.77
N ALA A 62 6.01 7.65 -2.54
CA ALA A 62 5.60 6.63 -1.58
C ALA A 62 4.85 5.50 -2.26
N ILE A 63 5.05 4.28 -1.76
CA ILE A 63 4.33 3.08 -2.18
C ILE A 63 3.77 2.39 -0.94
N GLU A 64 2.49 2.05 -0.96
CA GLU A 64 1.86 1.23 0.07
C GLU A 64 1.64 -0.20 -0.43
N PHE A 65 2.03 -1.17 0.38
CA PHE A 65 1.76 -2.59 0.17
C PHE A 65 0.74 -3.07 1.21
N ARG A 66 -0.40 -3.56 0.73
CA ARG A 66 -1.38 -4.23 1.59
C ARG A 66 -0.92 -5.68 1.81
N ILE A 67 -0.44 -5.96 2.99
CA ILE A 67 -0.07 -7.33 3.39
C ILE A 67 -1.33 -8.03 3.88
N ASN A 68 -1.91 -8.85 3.02
CA ASN A 68 -3.13 -9.59 3.29
C ASN A 68 -2.82 -11.06 3.57
N ALA A 69 -3.64 -11.69 4.42
CA ALA A 69 -3.64 -13.14 4.66
C ALA A 69 -4.33 -13.86 3.48
N GLU A 70 -3.65 -13.91 2.35
CA GLU A 70 -4.12 -14.45 1.08
C GLU A 70 -3.00 -15.21 0.38
N ASN A 71 -3.36 -16.29 -0.35
CA ASN A 71 -2.39 -17.09 -1.10
C ASN A 71 -2.35 -16.63 -2.57
N PRO A 72 -1.31 -15.91 -3.02
CA PRO A 72 -1.23 -15.41 -4.39
C PRO A 72 -1.02 -16.52 -5.44
N TYR A 73 -0.59 -17.73 -5.03
CA TYR A 73 -0.48 -18.90 -5.91
C TYR A 73 -1.81 -19.63 -6.10
N LYS A 74 -2.86 -19.24 -5.38
CA LYS A 74 -4.21 -19.82 -5.41
C LYS A 74 -5.27 -18.75 -5.61
N ASP A 75 -5.06 -17.89 -6.60
CA ASP A 75 -5.97 -16.80 -6.96
C ASP A 75 -6.37 -15.93 -5.76
N PHE A 76 -5.39 -15.58 -4.92
CA PHE A 76 -5.56 -14.77 -3.71
C PHE A 76 -6.61 -15.32 -2.74
N MET A 77 -6.76 -16.64 -2.69
CA MET A 77 -7.67 -17.31 -1.75
C MET A 77 -7.30 -16.91 -0.31
N PRO A 78 -8.28 -16.51 0.52
CA PRO A 78 -8.05 -16.16 1.92
C PRO A 78 -7.35 -17.27 2.71
N SER A 79 -6.37 -16.90 3.52
CA SER A 79 -5.57 -17.78 4.38
C SER A 79 -5.70 -17.37 5.86
N PRO A 80 -6.90 -17.43 6.45
CA PRO A 80 -7.08 -17.14 7.87
C PRO A 80 -6.33 -18.17 8.72
N GLY A 81 -5.87 -17.77 9.89
CA GLY A 81 -5.16 -18.69 10.77
C GLY A 81 -4.28 -17.97 11.80
N LYS A 82 -3.52 -18.78 12.52
CA LYS A 82 -2.64 -18.30 13.57
C LYS A 82 -1.27 -17.91 13.00
N ILE A 83 -0.87 -16.67 13.22
CA ILE A 83 0.48 -16.19 12.95
C ILE A 83 1.42 -16.80 14.00
N THR A 84 2.31 -17.68 13.57
CA THR A 84 3.26 -18.36 14.46
C THR A 84 4.51 -17.54 14.74
N GLN A 85 4.90 -16.67 13.78
CA GLN A 85 5.98 -15.72 13.92
C GLN A 85 5.67 -14.45 13.14
N TYR A 86 5.94 -13.30 13.74
CA TYR A 86 5.74 -11.97 13.13
C TYR A 86 6.97 -11.10 13.41
N LEU A 87 7.64 -10.66 12.35
CA LEU A 87 8.76 -9.73 12.42
C LEU A 87 8.59 -8.68 11.31
N ALA A 88 8.23 -7.47 11.70
CA ALA A 88 8.05 -6.37 10.77
C ALA A 88 9.41 -5.72 10.43
N PRO A 89 9.60 -5.28 9.17
CA PRO A 89 10.79 -4.52 8.77
C PRO A 89 10.78 -3.12 9.39
N GLY A 90 11.92 -2.47 9.34
CA GLY A 90 12.07 -1.09 9.82
C GLY A 90 13.16 -0.34 9.06
N GLY A 91 13.57 0.80 9.63
CA GLY A 91 14.61 1.66 9.07
C GLY A 91 14.05 2.92 8.44
N PHE A 92 14.97 3.73 7.89
CA PHE A 92 14.61 4.99 7.24
C PHE A 92 13.70 4.74 6.04
N GLY A 93 12.70 5.59 5.85
CA GLY A 93 11.75 5.48 4.75
C GLY A 93 10.72 4.36 4.87
N VAL A 94 10.63 3.66 6.04
CA VAL A 94 9.71 2.53 6.25
C VAL A 94 8.72 2.85 7.37
N ARG A 95 7.43 2.68 7.07
CA ARG A 95 6.31 2.80 8.02
C ARG A 95 5.48 1.52 7.99
N ILE A 96 5.15 0.98 9.15
CA ILE A 96 4.28 -0.17 9.30
C ILE A 96 3.04 0.24 10.10
N GLU A 97 1.88 -0.12 9.59
CA GLU A 97 0.61 -0.04 10.31
C GLU A 97 0.02 -1.45 10.44
N SER A 98 -0.03 -1.95 11.66
CA SER A 98 -0.53 -3.30 11.95
C SER A 98 -1.03 -3.42 13.37
N ALA A 99 -2.05 -4.27 13.57
CA ALA A 99 -2.49 -4.74 14.87
C ALA A 99 -2.01 -6.19 15.15
N CYS A 100 -1.31 -6.81 14.20
CA CYS A 100 -0.86 -8.19 14.28
C CYS A 100 0.45 -8.33 15.07
N TYR A 101 0.62 -9.50 15.68
CA TYR A 101 1.79 -9.90 16.46
C TYR A 101 1.92 -11.43 16.48
N THR A 102 3.05 -11.95 16.94
CA THR A 102 3.25 -13.40 17.10
C THR A 102 2.16 -14.00 17.99
N ASN A 103 1.52 -15.06 17.54
CA ASN A 103 0.35 -15.72 18.11
C ASN A 103 -1.01 -15.01 17.89
N TYR A 104 -1.07 -13.89 17.14
CA TYR A 104 -2.35 -13.34 16.70
C TYR A 104 -3.05 -14.32 15.74
N THR A 105 -4.38 -14.37 15.79
CA THR A 105 -5.17 -15.19 14.87
C THR A 105 -5.98 -14.28 13.94
N ILE A 106 -5.73 -14.40 12.63
CA ILE A 106 -6.54 -13.74 11.61
C ILE A 106 -7.89 -14.45 11.53
N PRO A 107 -9.00 -13.78 11.83
CA PRO A 107 -10.32 -14.40 11.80
C PRO A 107 -10.83 -14.53 10.36
N PRO A 108 -11.65 -15.58 10.05
CA PRO A 108 -12.20 -15.76 8.71
C PRO A 108 -13.42 -14.87 8.39
N TYR A 109 -13.85 -14.02 9.31
CA TYR A 109 -15.13 -13.28 9.23
C TYR A 109 -14.98 -11.83 8.78
N TYR A 110 -13.75 -11.32 8.70
CA TYR A 110 -13.42 -9.95 8.36
C TYR A 110 -12.39 -9.90 7.24
N ASP A 111 -11.96 -8.69 6.90
CA ASP A 111 -10.89 -8.45 5.95
C ASP A 111 -9.62 -9.23 6.31
N SER A 112 -8.91 -9.69 5.29
CA SER A 112 -7.67 -10.48 5.39
C SER A 112 -6.44 -9.65 5.77
N MET A 113 -6.56 -8.33 5.97
CA MET A 113 -5.43 -7.43 6.16
C MET A 113 -4.63 -7.75 7.42
N VAL A 114 -3.35 -8.04 7.24
CA VAL A 114 -2.35 -8.25 8.31
C VAL A 114 -1.69 -6.93 8.67
N ALA A 115 -1.29 -6.17 7.64
CA ALA A 115 -0.57 -4.92 7.79
C ALA A 115 -0.64 -4.07 6.52
N LYS A 116 -0.29 -2.79 6.67
CA LYS A 116 0.17 -1.94 5.59
C LYS A 116 1.65 -1.68 5.78
N LEU A 117 2.45 -1.98 4.77
CA LEU A 117 3.83 -1.54 4.66
C LEU A 117 3.86 -0.35 3.72
N ILE A 118 4.34 0.78 4.19
CA ILE A 118 4.50 1.98 3.39
C ILE A 118 6.00 2.32 3.31
N VAL A 119 6.48 2.56 2.10
CA VAL A 119 7.84 3.05 1.88
C VAL A 119 7.79 4.44 1.26
N HIS A 120 8.76 5.30 1.60
CA HIS A 120 8.88 6.65 1.09
C HIS A 120 10.34 7.00 0.88
N GLU A 121 10.66 7.43 -0.34
CA GLU A 121 12.02 7.79 -0.76
C GLU A 121 11.98 9.00 -1.71
N PRO A 122 13.13 9.65 -2.00
CA PRO A 122 13.18 10.78 -2.92
C PRO A 122 12.67 10.46 -4.33
N THR A 123 12.90 9.25 -4.82
CA THR A 123 12.51 8.82 -6.18
C THR A 123 11.70 7.53 -6.15
N ARG A 124 10.98 7.26 -7.25
CA ARG A 124 10.21 6.02 -7.41
C ARG A 124 11.11 4.78 -7.40
N ASP A 125 12.27 4.83 -8.05
CA ASP A 125 13.22 3.71 -8.08
C ASP A 125 13.77 3.39 -6.69
N GLU A 126 14.12 4.39 -5.91
CA GLU A 126 14.54 4.21 -4.52
C GLU A 126 13.41 3.64 -3.65
N ALA A 127 12.16 4.11 -3.84
CA ALA A 127 11.01 3.56 -3.14
C ALA A 127 10.77 2.08 -3.51
N ILE A 128 10.95 1.69 -4.78
CA ILE A 128 10.89 0.29 -5.21
C ILE A 128 11.98 -0.54 -4.52
N MET A 129 13.22 -0.05 -4.47
CA MET A 129 14.33 -0.76 -3.83
C MET A 129 14.11 -0.92 -2.33
N THR A 130 13.65 0.12 -1.64
CA THR A 130 13.30 0.07 -0.21
C THR A 130 12.11 -0.88 0.01
N GLY A 131 11.15 -0.92 -0.92
CA GLY A 131 10.04 -1.88 -0.90
C GLY A 131 10.51 -3.33 -0.99
N ILE A 132 11.40 -3.65 -1.95
CA ILE A 132 11.97 -5.00 -2.11
C ILE A 132 12.72 -5.42 -0.85
N ARG A 133 13.59 -4.55 -0.31
CA ARG A 133 14.30 -4.83 0.95
C ARG A 133 13.33 -5.11 2.08
N SER A 134 12.37 -4.20 2.30
CA SER A 134 11.42 -4.30 3.41
C SER A 134 10.53 -5.54 3.33
N LEU A 135 10.02 -5.87 2.13
CA LEU A 135 9.23 -7.09 1.91
C LEU A 135 10.05 -8.36 2.11
N SER A 136 11.35 -8.35 1.73
CA SER A 136 12.26 -9.48 1.93
C SER A 136 12.60 -9.73 3.42
N GLU A 137 12.59 -8.69 4.24
CA GLU A 137 12.80 -8.76 5.68
C GLU A 137 11.50 -9.07 6.46
N TYR A 138 10.33 -8.89 5.82
CA TYR A 138 9.04 -9.04 6.48
C TYR A 138 8.70 -10.51 6.68
N LEU A 139 8.75 -10.98 7.91
CA LEU A 139 8.46 -12.37 8.25
C LEU A 139 7.07 -12.50 8.90
N VAL A 140 6.18 -13.21 8.20
CA VAL A 140 4.86 -13.62 8.71
C VAL A 140 4.71 -15.10 8.43
N LEU A 141 4.76 -15.93 9.47
CA LEU A 141 4.64 -17.39 9.35
C LEU A 141 3.34 -17.89 9.96
N GLY A 142 2.88 -19.05 9.48
CA GLY A 142 1.65 -19.71 9.93
C GLY A 142 0.43 -19.45 9.05
N ILE A 143 0.51 -18.47 8.15
CA ILE A 143 -0.48 -18.14 7.14
C ILE A 143 0.21 -17.81 5.81
N ASP A 144 -0.50 -17.90 4.70
CA ASP A 144 -0.04 -17.34 3.42
C ASP A 144 -0.29 -15.84 3.41
N THR A 145 0.57 -15.09 2.68
CA THR A 145 0.43 -13.64 2.55
C THR A 145 0.69 -13.17 1.12
N THR A 146 0.29 -11.94 0.81
CA THR A 146 0.54 -11.27 -0.48
C THR A 146 2.00 -10.84 -0.67
N ILE A 147 2.90 -11.03 0.30
CA ILE A 147 4.32 -10.63 0.19
C ILE A 147 5.00 -11.19 -1.07
N PRO A 148 4.87 -12.48 -1.44
CA PRO A 148 5.48 -13.01 -2.66
C PRO A 148 5.00 -12.31 -3.94
N PHE A 149 3.72 -11.97 -4.02
CA PHE A 149 3.16 -11.22 -5.14
C PHE A 149 3.79 -9.83 -5.26
N HIS A 150 3.89 -9.09 -4.16
CA HIS A 150 4.51 -7.76 -4.17
C HIS A 150 5.99 -7.81 -4.58
N LEU A 151 6.75 -8.80 -4.12
CA LEU A 151 8.15 -8.98 -4.52
C LEU A 151 8.29 -9.24 -6.02
N ARG A 152 7.43 -10.08 -6.61
CA ARG A 152 7.42 -10.33 -8.06
C ARG A 152 7.02 -9.08 -8.83
N LEU A 153 5.98 -8.37 -8.36
CA LEU A 153 5.51 -7.14 -8.98
C LEU A 153 6.61 -6.07 -9.05
N LEU A 154 7.34 -5.86 -7.95
CA LEU A 154 8.41 -4.86 -7.89
C LEU A 154 9.64 -5.22 -8.75
N ASN A 155 9.80 -6.49 -9.12
CA ASN A 155 10.84 -6.94 -10.04
C ASN A 155 10.39 -6.97 -11.52
N ASN A 156 9.10 -6.77 -11.79
CA ASN A 156 8.58 -6.72 -13.15
C ASN A 156 9.00 -5.42 -13.85
N GLU A 157 9.59 -5.51 -15.03
CA GLU A 157 10.14 -4.37 -15.79
C GLU A 157 9.06 -3.36 -16.19
N ILE A 158 7.87 -3.84 -16.58
CA ILE A 158 6.76 -2.97 -16.99
C ILE A 158 6.22 -2.20 -15.77
N PHE A 159 6.09 -2.86 -14.61
CA PHE A 159 5.74 -2.15 -13.37
C PHE A 159 6.79 -1.10 -13.00
N ARG A 160 8.07 -1.43 -13.15
CA ARG A 160 9.18 -0.51 -12.85
C ARG A 160 9.22 0.69 -13.79
N SER A 161 8.91 0.51 -15.08
CA SER A 161 8.86 1.62 -16.04
C SER A 161 7.75 2.62 -15.74
N GLY A 162 6.67 2.19 -15.05
CA GLY A 162 5.47 3.01 -14.84
C GLY A 162 4.53 3.08 -16.05
N GLU A 163 4.87 2.41 -17.15
CA GLU A 163 4.09 2.41 -18.39
C GLU A 163 3.01 1.32 -18.40
N PHE A 164 2.04 1.46 -17.52
CA PHE A 164 0.93 0.52 -17.40
C PHE A 164 -0.38 1.26 -17.07
N ASN A 165 -1.49 0.56 -17.26
CA ASN A 165 -2.83 1.06 -16.99
C ASN A 165 -3.63 0.10 -16.09
N THR A 166 -4.91 0.39 -15.87
CA THR A 166 -5.81 -0.38 -15.00
C THR A 166 -5.95 -1.86 -15.39
N LYS A 167 -5.59 -2.25 -16.64
CA LYS A 167 -5.64 -3.65 -17.13
C LYS A 167 -4.32 -4.40 -16.97
N PHE A 168 -3.37 -3.85 -16.23
CA PHE A 168 -2.05 -4.44 -16.08
C PHE A 168 -2.09 -5.89 -15.58
N LEU A 169 -2.82 -6.14 -14.47
CA LEU A 169 -2.91 -7.48 -13.88
C LEU A 169 -3.77 -8.47 -14.69
N GLU A 170 -4.66 -7.97 -15.56
CA GLU A 170 -5.39 -8.81 -16.51
C GLU A 170 -4.48 -9.28 -17.65
N LYS A 171 -3.54 -8.42 -18.05
CA LYS A 171 -2.65 -8.65 -19.19
C LYS A 171 -1.39 -9.44 -18.81
N TYR A 172 -0.88 -9.27 -17.59
CA TYR A 172 0.35 -9.87 -17.11
C TYR A 172 0.07 -10.70 -15.87
N ASN A 173 0.29 -12.02 -15.96
CA ASN A 173 0.19 -12.89 -14.80
C ASN A 173 1.50 -12.83 -14.00
N ILE A 174 1.53 -12.00 -12.96
CA ILE A 174 2.72 -11.75 -12.13
C ILE A 174 3.16 -13.00 -11.37
N MET A 175 2.28 -13.98 -11.18
CA MET A 175 2.58 -15.18 -10.40
C MET A 175 3.07 -16.37 -11.23
N ASP A 176 3.06 -16.28 -12.56
CA ASP A 176 3.62 -17.33 -13.42
C ASP A 176 5.15 -17.35 -13.37
N ASP A 177 5.72 -18.55 -13.33
CA ASP A 177 7.17 -18.77 -13.24
C ASP A 177 7.91 -18.58 -14.59
N ASP A 178 7.19 -18.35 -15.70
CA ASP A 178 7.71 -18.27 -17.06
C ASP A 178 7.99 -16.83 -17.57
N GLN A 179 8.11 -15.83 -16.67
CA GLN A 179 8.46 -14.46 -17.05
C GLN A 179 9.72 -13.94 -16.37
#